data_b39ba1f7d9800d045b4383c20ca71329
#
_entry.id   b39ba1f7d9800d045b4383c20ca71329
#
_cell.length_a   1.000
_cell.length_b   1.000
_cell.length_c   1.000
_cell.angle_alpha   90.00
_cell.angle_beta   90.00
_cell.angle_gamma   90.00
#
_symmetry.space_group_name_H-M   'P 1'
#
loop_
_entity.id
_entity.type
_entity.pdbx_description
1 polymer ?
#
loop_
_entity_poly.entity_id
_entity_poly.type
_entity_poly.pdbx_seq_one_letter_code
_entity_poly.pdbx_strand_id
1 'polypeptide(L)'
;MGPLHADGTVGACERCPRLVDSRTQIVEASGPLSASILFVGEAPGATEETEGVPFCGRSGAILDEALAAAGLQRDTVRITNCVRCRPPENRDPRVGERANCAPYLTAEITLVDPAVIVPLGRIATEALLEEEVRIVSATGSTAQVQVAGRPYPVLICMHPAATLYDRSLRPQFDAAIAAAAQLG
;
A
#
# COMPACT_ATOMS: atom_id res chain seq x y z
N MET A 1 -17.54 5.37 16.59
CA MET A 1 -17.42 4.98 15.17
C MET A 1 -15.95 5.00 14.82
N GLY A 2 -15.40 3.92 14.24
CA GLY A 2 -14.03 3.89 13.74
C GLY A 2 -13.84 4.86 12.55
N PRO A 3 -12.60 5.07 12.12
CA PRO A 3 -12.31 5.96 11.00
C PRO A 3 -12.79 5.42 9.64
N LEU A 4 -13.06 4.11 9.51
CA LEU A 4 -13.60 3.48 8.30
C LEU A 4 -15.07 3.07 8.49
N HIS A 5 -15.80 3.02 7.39
CA HIS A 5 -17.09 2.36 7.30
C HIS A 5 -16.91 0.83 7.39
N ALA A 6 -18.01 0.09 7.63
CA ALA A 6 -17.97 -1.37 7.76
C ALA A 6 -17.49 -2.10 6.48
N ASP A 7 -17.63 -1.46 5.33
CA ASP A 7 -17.14 -1.94 4.04
C ASP A 7 -15.64 -1.61 3.77
N GLY A 8 -14.96 -0.97 4.74
CA GLY A 8 -13.56 -0.57 4.64
C GLY A 8 -13.32 0.75 3.90
N THR A 9 -14.37 1.52 3.58
CA THR A 9 -14.22 2.80 2.90
C THR A 9 -13.98 3.95 3.89
N VAL A 10 -13.26 4.98 3.42
CA VAL A 10 -13.01 6.23 4.17
C VAL A 10 -14.23 7.15 4.10
N GLY A 11 -14.93 7.15 2.98
CA GLY A 11 -16.03 8.07 2.70
C GLY A 11 -15.57 9.52 2.59
N ALA A 12 -16.09 10.41 3.42
CA ALA A 12 -15.68 11.81 3.47
C ALA A 12 -14.57 12.04 4.49
N CYS A 13 -13.48 12.69 4.08
CA CYS A 13 -12.37 13.05 4.95
C CYS A 13 -11.84 14.45 4.62
N GLU A 14 -11.70 15.31 5.62
CA GLU A 14 -11.21 16.70 5.49
C GLU A 14 -9.94 16.97 6.33
N ARG A 15 -9.22 15.91 6.76
CA ARG A 15 -8.06 16.03 7.66
C ARG A 15 -6.84 16.72 7.04
N CYS A 16 -6.75 16.77 5.71
CA CYS A 16 -5.64 17.34 4.96
C CYS A 16 -6.13 18.44 4.02
N PRO A 17 -6.34 19.69 4.46
CA PRO A 17 -6.96 20.74 3.64
C PRO A 17 -6.34 20.89 2.26
N ARG A 18 -5.00 20.89 2.16
CA ARG A 18 -4.29 21.00 0.87
C ARG A 18 -4.53 19.86 -0.08
N LEU A 19 -4.75 18.65 0.44
CA LEU A 19 -5.10 17.48 -0.40
C LEU A 19 -6.58 17.51 -0.75
N VAL A 20 -7.44 17.99 0.15
CA VAL A 20 -8.87 18.19 -0.10
C VAL A 20 -9.08 19.18 -1.23
N ASP A 21 -8.36 20.31 -1.21
CA ASP A 21 -8.46 21.35 -2.23
C ASP A 21 -7.97 20.90 -3.61
N SER A 22 -7.05 19.92 -3.66
CA SER A 22 -6.41 19.49 -4.92
C SER A 22 -6.91 18.16 -5.47
N ARG A 23 -7.48 17.29 -4.62
CA ARG A 23 -7.95 15.96 -5.06
C ARG A 23 -9.26 16.06 -5.83
N THR A 24 -9.46 15.15 -6.79
CA THR A 24 -10.76 14.92 -7.41
C THR A 24 -11.61 13.92 -6.62
N GLN A 25 -10.96 12.91 -6.05
CA GLN A 25 -11.60 11.92 -5.18
C GLN A 25 -10.61 11.28 -4.19
N ILE A 26 -11.14 10.61 -3.19
CA ILE A 26 -10.39 9.67 -2.34
C ILE A 26 -10.24 8.36 -3.11
N VAL A 27 -9.04 7.80 -3.13
CA VAL A 27 -8.80 6.48 -3.71
C VAL A 27 -8.93 5.44 -2.61
N GLU A 28 -10.03 4.72 -2.65
CA GLU A 28 -10.32 3.68 -1.66
C GLU A 28 -9.46 2.43 -1.88
N ALA A 29 -9.38 1.57 -0.87
CA ALA A 29 -8.72 0.29 -1.03
C ALA A 29 -9.52 -0.63 -1.95
N SER A 30 -8.84 -1.54 -2.64
CA SER A 30 -9.45 -2.55 -3.52
C SER A 30 -9.18 -3.97 -3.03
N GLY A 31 -10.02 -4.92 -3.42
CA GLY A 31 -9.95 -6.31 -3.02
C GLY A 31 -10.77 -6.63 -1.76
N PRO A 32 -10.90 -7.93 -1.39
CA PRO A 32 -11.78 -8.38 -0.32
C PRO A 32 -11.25 -8.02 1.07
N LEU A 33 -12.15 -7.83 2.03
CA LEU A 33 -11.79 -7.66 3.44
C LEU A 33 -11.26 -8.95 4.09
N SER A 34 -11.50 -10.10 3.46
CA SER A 34 -11.00 -11.41 3.90
C SER A 34 -9.66 -11.80 3.27
N ALA A 35 -8.96 -10.85 2.63
CA ALA A 35 -7.68 -11.12 2.00
C ALA A 35 -6.60 -11.47 3.03
N SER A 36 -5.85 -12.53 2.79
CA SER A 36 -4.70 -12.91 3.63
C SER A 36 -3.48 -12.02 3.41
N ILE A 37 -3.39 -11.33 2.25
CA ILE A 37 -2.27 -10.46 1.89
C ILE A 37 -2.78 -9.03 1.72
N LEU A 38 -2.17 -8.08 2.44
CA LEU A 38 -2.44 -6.65 2.32
C LEU A 38 -1.23 -5.92 1.72
N PHE A 39 -1.36 -5.42 0.50
CA PHE A 39 -0.36 -4.54 -0.12
C PHE A 39 -0.63 -3.08 0.25
N VAL A 40 0.41 -2.38 0.67
CA VAL A 40 0.32 -0.98 1.11
C VAL A 40 1.28 -0.11 0.29
N GLY A 41 0.75 0.71 -0.59
CA GLY A 41 1.53 1.70 -1.32
C GLY A 41 1.70 3.01 -0.55
N GLU A 42 2.29 4.00 -1.22
CA GLU A 42 2.54 5.33 -0.67
C GLU A 42 1.30 6.23 -0.75
N ALA A 43 0.90 6.58 -1.95
CA ALA A 43 -0.23 7.46 -2.28
C ALA A 43 -0.68 7.22 -3.73
N PRO A 44 -1.91 7.61 -4.09
CA PRO A 44 -2.39 7.52 -5.47
C PRO A 44 -1.60 8.41 -6.44
N GLY A 45 -1.41 7.92 -7.66
CA GLY A 45 -0.99 8.71 -8.81
C GLY A 45 -2.19 9.32 -9.56
N ALA A 46 -1.93 9.94 -10.72
CA ALA A 46 -2.97 10.59 -11.51
C ALA A 46 -4.02 9.61 -12.06
N THR A 47 -3.57 8.46 -12.55
CA THR A 47 -4.47 7.43 -13.07
C THR A 47 -5.34 6.87 -11.95
N GLU A 48 -4.75 6.54 -10.81
CA GLU A 48 -5.45 6.03 -9.65
C GLU A 48 -6.50 7.01 -9.12
N GLU A 49 -6.17 8.31 -9.11
CA GLU A 49 -7.12 9.35 -8.70
C GLU A 49 -8.29 9.47 -9.68
N THR A 50 -8.07 9.33 -10.98
CA THR A 50 -9.11 9.38 -11.99
C THR A 50 -10.04 8.18 -11.89
N GLU A 51 -9.49 6.98 -11.75
CA GLU A 51 -10.22 5.72 -11.73
C GLU A 51 -10.81 5.37 -10.35
N GLY A 52 -10.28 5.98 -9.26
CA GLY A 52 -10.66 5.65 -7.89
C GLY A 52 -10.13 4.31 -7.40
N VAL A 53 -9.16 3.70 -8.11
CA VAL A 53 -8.64 2.37 -7.83
C VAL A 53 -7.12 2.44 -7.59
N PRO A 54 -6.59 1.90 -6.47
CA PRO A 54 -5.16 1.91 -6.19
C PRO A 54 -4.40 1.00 -7.17
N PHE A 55 -3.20 1.41 -7.58
CA PHE A 55 -2.34 0.63 -8.48
C PHE A 55 -3.06 0.18 -9.78
N CYS A 56 -3.82 1.05 -10.42
CA CYS A 56 -4.41 0.79 -11.75
C CYS A 56 -3.60 1.37 -12.90
N GLY A 57 -2.54 2.15 -12.62
CA GLY A 57 -1.63 2.71 -13.61
C GLY A 57 -0.47 1.79 -13.96
N ARG A 58 0.61 2.39 -14.54
CA ARG A 58 1.80 1.64 -15.02
C ARG A 58 2.49 0.79 -13.95
N SER A 59 2.60 1.30 -12.73
CA SER A 59 3.16 0.55 -11.59
C SER A 59 2.25 -0.61 -11.18
N GLY A 60 0.94 -0.42 -11.30
CA GLY A 60 -0.05 -1.45 -11.03
C GLY A 60 0.02 -2.61 -12.03
N ALA A 61 0.25 -2.33 -13.31
CA ALA A 61 0.43 -3.39 -14.31
C ALA A 61 1.62 -4.30 -13.97
N ILE A 62 2.73 -3.74 -13.45
CA ILE A 62 3.89 -4.53 -12.99
C ILE A 62 3.52 -5.38 -11.78
N LEU A 63 2.75 -4.82 -10.84
CA LEU A 63 2.26 -5.58 -9.69
C LEU A 63 1.37 -6.73 -10.14
N ASP A 64 0.44 -6.48 -11.06
CA ASP A 64 -0.47 -7.50 -11.59
C ASP A 64 0.27 -8.65 -12.30
N GLU A 65 1.31 -8.33 -13.09
CA GLU A 65 2.18 -9.34 -13.70
C GLU A 65 2.90 -10.21 -12.64
N ALA A 66 3.42 -9.58 -11.58
CA ALA A 66 4.12 -10.29 -10.52
C ALA A 66 3.14 -11.13 -9.66
N LEU A 67 1.94 -10.63 -9.37
CA LEU A 67 0.88 -11.38 -8.71
C LEU A 67 0.53 -12.63 -9.52
N ALA A 68 0.26 -12.47 -10.82
CA ALA A 68 -0.07 -13.57 -11.70
C ALA A 68 1.06 -14.63 -11.78
N ALA A 69 2.32 -14.17 -11.84
CA ALA A 69 3.48 -15.07 -11.83
C ALA A 69 3.63 -15.84 -10.50
N ALA A 70 3.17 -15.26 -9.39
CA ALA A 70 3.13 -15.88 -8.07
C ALA A 70 1.87 -16.73 -7.82
N GLY A 71 0.99 -16.87 -8.82
CA GLY A 71 -0.28 -17.63 -8.70
C GLY A 71 -1.38 -16.88 -7.95
N LEU A 72 -1.23 -15.59 -7.72
CA LEU A 72 -2.21 -14.71 -7.10
C LEU A 72 -3.03 -13.96 -8.15
N GLN A 73 -4.25 -13.58 -7.78
CA GLN A 73 -5.08 -12.69 -8.59
C GLN A 73 -5.34 -11.39 -7.81
N ARG A 74 -5.50 -10.30 -8.54
CA ARG A 74 -5.72 -8.99 -7.94
C ARG A 74 -6.97 -8.93 -7.05
N ASP A 75 -8.00 -9.68 -7.39
CA ASP A 75 -9.26 -9.78 -6.64
C ASP A 75 -9.19 -10.69 -5.42
N THR A 76 -8.07 -11.39 -5.19
CA THR A 76 -7.84 -12.21 -3.99
C THR A 76 -6.98 -11.52 -2.93
N VAL A 77 -6.37 -10.39 -3.26
CA VAL A 77 -5.51 -9.61 -2.36
C VAL A 77 -6.13 -8.26 -2.05
N ARG A 78 -5.78 -7.68 -0.89
CA ARG A 78 -6.18 -6.32 -0.55
C ARG A 78 -5.07 -5.35 -0.92
N ILE A 79 -5.41 -4.22 -1.56
CA ILE A 79 -4.45 -3.22 -2.01
C ILE A 79 -4.91 -1.85 -1.52
N THR A 80 -4.01 -1.12 -0.90
CA THR A 80 -4.26 0.20 -0.32
C THR A 80 -3.03 1.11 -0.41
N ASN A 81 -3.14 2.34 0.13
CA ASN A 81 -2.04 3.28 0.27
C ASN A 81 -1.98 3.87 1.69
N CYS A 82 -0.80 4.32 2.13
CA CYS A 82 -0.64 5.08 3.37
C CYS A 82 -1.44 6.37 3.36
N VAL A 83 -1.51 7.03 2.20
CA VAL A 83 -2.33 8.24 1.99
C VAL A 83 -3.34 7.97 0.88
N ARG A 84 -4.61 8.24 1.14
CA ARG A 84 -5.71 7.94 0.22
C ARG A 84 -6.00 9.04 -0.81
N CYS A 85 -5.34 10.17 -0.69
CA CYS A 85 -5.50 11.32 -1.56
C CYS A 85 -4.20 11.55 -2.33
N ARG A 86 -4.31 11.86 -3.62
CA ARG A 86 -3.15 12.14 -4.46
C ARG A 86 -2.49 13.46 -4.04
N PRO A 87 -1.16 13.47 -3.72
CA PRO A 87 -0.44 14.71 -3.53
C PRO A 87 -0.24 15.45 -4.87
N PRO A 88 -0.29 16.80 -4.88
CA PRO A 88 -0.04 17.58 -6.08
C PRO A 88 1.27 17.17 -6.77
N GLU A 89 1.25 17.07 -8.10
CA GLU A 89 2.40 16.69 -8.94
C GLU A 89 3.02 15.32 -8.59
N ASN A 90 2.26 14.45 -7.92
CA ASN A 90 2.72 13.14 -7.42
C ASN A 90 3.98 13.23 -6.52
N ARG A 91 4.12 14.33 -5.77
CA ARG A 91 5.19 14.44 -4.76
C ARG A 91 5.00 13.43 -3.63
N ASP A 92 6.07 13.15 -2.90
CA ASP A 92 5.96 12.36 -1.68
C ASP A 92 4.95 12.98 -0.71
N PRO A 93 4.13 12.16 -0.03
CA PRO A 93 3.23 12.64 1.03
C PRO A 93 4.05 13.23 2.18
N ARG A 94 3.62 14.38 2.68
CA ARG A 94 4.24 15.02 3.84
C ARG A 94 4.02 14.19 5.11
N VAL A 95 4.89 14.35 6.08
CA VAL A 95 4.78 13.67 7.39
C VAL A 95 3.39 13.89 8.02
N GLY A 96 2.88 15.14 8.02
CA GLY A 96 1.54 15.45 8.54
C GLY A 96 0.40 14.80 7.75
N GLU A 97 0.54 14.64 6.43
CA GLU A 97 -0.46 13.97 5.59
C GLU A 97 -0.49 12.46 5.89
N ARG A 98 0.68 11.85 6.08
CA ARG A 98 0.79 10.44 6.51
C ARG A 98 0.20 10.25 7.91
N ALA A 99 0.55 11.11 8.87
CA ALA A 99 0.02 11.05 10.23
C ALA A 99 -1.51 11.22 10.27
N ASN A 100 -2.07 12.15 9.48
CA ASN A 100 -3.52 12.33 9.38
C ASN A 100 -4.23 11.14 8.76
N CYS A 101 -3.57 10.41 7.86
CA CYS A 101 -4.13 9.24 7.18
C CYS A 101 -3.88 7.92 7.93
N ALA A 102 -2.87 7.85 8.80
CA ALA A 102 -2.49 6.63 9.55
C ALA A 102 -3.65 5.96 10.29
N PRO A 103 -4.61 6.67 10.94
CA PRO A 103 -5.75 6.00 11.57
C PRO A 103 -6.61 5.17 10.61
N TYR A 104 -6.69 5.54 9.33
CA TYR A 104 -7.40 4.74 8.32
C TYR A 104 -6.64 3.47 7.98
N LEU A 105 -5.31 3.53 7.83
CA LEU A 105 -4.48 2.36 7.59
C LEU A 105 -4.52 1.39 8.78
N THR A 106 -4.42 1.91 10.01
CA THR A 106 -4.56 1.12 11.24
C THR A 106 -5.90 0.40 11.30
N ALA A 107 -6.99 1.10 11.00
CA ALA A 107 -8.32 0.51 11.00
C ALA A 107 -8.48 -0.54 9.89
N GLU A 108 -7.89 -0.32 8.72
CA GLU A 108 -7.93 -1.27 7.62
C GLU A 108 -7.14 -2.54 7.93
N ILE A 109 -5.92 -2.43 8.46
CA ILE A 109 -5.14 -3.59 8.90
C ILE A 109 -5.94 -4.40 9.93
N THR A 110 -6.59 -3.72 10.88
CA THR A 110 -7.41 -4.37 11.91
C THR A 110 -8.65 -5.05 11.32
N LEU A 111 -9.30 -4.42 10.33
CA LEU A 111 -10.51 -4.92 9.69
C LEU A 111 -10.24 -6.12 8.78
N VAL A 112 -9.15 -6.07 8.00
CA VAL A 112 -8.72 -7.13 7.07
C VAL A 112 -8.08 -8.29 7.84
N ASP A 113 -7.35 -8.00 8.91
CA ASP A 113 -6.59 -8.97 9.72
C ASP A 113 -5.69 -9.90 8.89
N PRO A 114 -4.80 -9.34 8.03
CA PRO A 114 -4.06 -10.12 7.07
C PRO A 114 -2.99 -11.00 7.73
N ALA A 115 -2.65 -12.14 7.10
CA ALA A 115 -1.52 -12.97 7.50
C ALA A 115 -0.18 -12.27 7.27
N VAL A 116 -0.09 -11.42 6.23
CA VAL A 116 1.10 -10.62 5.93
C VAL A 116 0.75 -9.26 5.35
N ILE A 117 1.49 -8.24 5.76
CA ILE A 117 1.45 -6.88 5.18
C ILE A 117 2.68 -6.69 4.28
N VAL A 118 2.46 -6.21 3.06
CA VAL A 118 3.53 -5.99 2.07
C VAL A 118 3.59 -4.51 1.71
N PRO A 119 4.41 -3.70 2.41
CA PRO A 119 4.65 -2.33 1.99
C PRO A 119 5.40 -2.29 0.66
N LEU A 120 4.90 -1.49 -0.28
CA LEU A 120 5.45 -1.28 -1.61
C LEU A 120 6.20 0.06 -1.66
N GLY A 121 7.51 0.01 -1.47
CA GLY A 121 8.39 1.17 -1.52
C GLY A 121 8.80 1.71 -0.15
N ARG A 122 9.78 2.62 -0.20
CA ARG A 122 10.41 3.20 0.99
C ARG A 122 9.40 3.88 1.93
N ILE A 123 8.58 4.78 1.41
CA ILE A 123 7.65 5.58 2.23
C ILE A 123 6.60 4.70 2.92
N ALA A 124 6.07 3.70 2.23
CA ALA A 124 5.13 2.76 2.83
C ALA A 124 5.78 1.91 3.92
N THR A 125 7.02 1.47 3.69
CA THR A 125 7.79 0.70 4.68
C THR A 125 8.10 1.54 5.92
N GLU A 126 8.63 2.76 5.73
CA GLU A 126 8.93 3.69 6.83
C GLU A 126 7.67 4.12 7.61
N ALA A 127 6.53 4.24 6.94
CA ALA A 127 5.27 4.59 7.59
C ALA A 127 4.72 3.47 8.48
N LEU A 128 5.02 2.20 8.16
CA LEU A 128 4.61 1.05 8.95
C LEU A 128 5.59 0.70 10.06
N LEU A 129 6.90 0.73 9.76
CA LEU A 129 7.94 0.30 10.70
C LEU A 129 8.46 1.44 11.59
N GLU A 130 8.14 2.70 11.26
CA GLU A 130 8.60 3.92 11.96
C GLU A 130 10.13 4.05 12.02
N GLU A 131 10.84 3.47 11.02
CA GLU A 131 12.29 3.49 10.90
C GLU A 131 12.74 3.74 9.45
N GLU A 132 13.94 4.30 9.27
CA GLU A 132 14.52 4.52 7.94
C GLU A 132 14.96 3.19 7.30
N VAL A 133 14.63 3.00 6.02
CA VAL A 133 14.90 1.75 5.31
C VAL A 133 15.61 1.98 3.99
N ARG A 134 16.68 1.21 3.76
CA ARG A 134 17.33 1.10 2.44
C ARG A 134 16.56 0.10 1.59
N ILE A 135 15.52 0.57 0.93
CA ILE A 135 14.47 -0.26 0.35
C ILE A 135 14.97 -1.37 -0.59
N VAL A 136 15.95 -1.10 -1.47
CA VAL A 136 16.46 -2.11 -2.41
C VAL A 136 17.11 -3.28 -1.66
N SER A 137 17.99 -3.00 -0.70
CA SER A 137 18.66 -4.06 0.08
C SER A 137 17.73 -4.76 1.07
N ALA A 138 16.68 -4.09 1.52
CA ALA A 138 15.70 -4.66 2.44
C ALA A 138 14.60 -5.46 1.74
N THR A 139 14.43 -5.32 0.41
CA THR A 139 13.41 -6.06 -0.34
C THR A 139 13.58 -7.56 -0.21
N GLY A 140 12.52 -8.26 0.20
CA GLY A 140 12.49 -9.69 0.50
C GLY A 140 12.77 -10.04 1.96
N SER A 141 13.19 -9.06 2.79
CA SER A 141 13.34 -9.29 4.23
C SER A 141 12.00 -9.17 4.96
N THR A 142 11.92 -9.83 6.13
CA THR A 142 10.73 -9.81 6.98
C THR A 142 10.97 -8.96 8.22
N ALA A 143 9.91 -8.32 8.68
CA ALA A 143 9.85 -7.57 9.93
C ALA A 143 8.53 -7.84 10.65
N GLN A 144 8.28 -7.16 11.75
CA GLN A 144 7.02 -7.22 12.48
C GLN A 144 6.59 -5.82 12.88
N VAL A 145 5.31 -5.52 12.74
CA VAL A 145 4.72 -4.25 13.16
C VAL A 145 3.64 -4.49 14.21
N GLN A 146 3.54 -3.59 15.19
CA GLN A 146 2.45 -3.58 16.16
C GLN A 146 1.33 -2.67 15.67
N VAL A 147 0.14 -3.21 15.43
CA VAL A 147 -1.03 -2.43 15.03
C VAL A 147 -2.16 -2.70 16.01
N ALA A 148 -2.65 -1.67 16.68
CA ALA A 148 -3.70 -1.76 17.70
C ALA A 148 -3.39 -2.82 18.80
N GLY A 149 -2.10 -2.97 19.17
CA GLY A 149 -1.66 -3.93 20.19
C GLY A 149 -1.50 -5.38 19.71
N ARG A 150 -1.62 -5.63 18.41
CA ARG A 150 -1.46 -6.94 17.79
C ARG A 150 -0.25 -6.95 16.83
N PRO A 151 0.61 -7.98 16.86
CA PRO A 151 1.72 -8.10 15.93
C PRO A 151 1.25 -8.61 14.57
N TYR A 152 1.78 -8.00 13.50
CA TYR A 152 1.58 -8.42 12.12
C TYR A 152 2.91 -8.65 11.42
N PRO A 153 3.08 -9.77 10.68
CA PRO A 153 4.22 -9.97 9.82
C PRO A 153 4.26 -8.95 8.69
N VAL A 154 5.43 -8.45 8.38
CA VAL A 154 5.69 -7.52 7.27
C VAL A 154 6.72 -8.15 6.35
N LEU A 155 6.46 -8.19 5.05
CA LEU A 155 7.43 -8.54 4.02
C LEU A 155 7.77 -7.27 3.22
N ILE A 156 8.98 -6.75 3.39
CA ILE A 156 9.42 -5.50 2.75
C ILE A 156 9.59 -5.72 1.25
N CYS A 157 9.01 -4.83 0.45
CA CYS A 157 9.12 -4.88 -1.00
C CYS A 157 9.38 -3.48 -1.57
N MET A 158 10.24 -3.38 -2.57
CA MET A 158 10.41 -2.13 -3.32
C MET A 158 9.14 -1.76 -4.08
N HIS A 159 8.99 -0.48 -4.42
CA HIS A 159 7.86 -0.04 -5.24
C HIS A 159 7.99 -0.61 -6.66
N PRO A 160 6.91 -1.11 -7.29
CA PRO A 160 6.98 -1.70 -8.63
C PRO A 160 7.55 -0.72 -9.67
N ALA A 161 7.35 0.59 -9.53
CA ALA A 161 7.95 1.59 -10.41
C ALA A 161 9.49 1.56 -10.43
N ALA A 162 10.17 1.07 -9.40
CA ALA A 162 11.63 0.96 -9.39
C ALA A 162 12.12 0.09 -10.57
N THR A 163 11.37 -0.95 -10.93
CA THR A 163 11.70 -1.85 -12.04
C THR A 163 11.51 -1.23 -13.43
N LEU A 164 10.77 -0.10 -13.51
CA LEU A 164 10.66 0.68 -14.76
C LEU A 164 11.95 1.47 -15.05
N TYR A 165 12.60 1.94 -14.00
CA TYR A 165 13.84 2.73 -14.10
C TYR A 165 15.07 1.83 -14.14
N ASP A 166 15.05 0.73 -13.40
CA ASP A 166 16.11 -0.28 -13.37
C ASP A 166 15.52 -1.70 -13.49
N ARG A 167 15.60 -2.24 -14.72
CA ARG A 167 15.08 -3.58 -15.02
C ARG A 167 15.83 -4.71 -14.31
N SER A 168 17.04 -4.47 -13.84
CA SER A 168 17.82 -5.47 -13.09
C SER A 168 17.20 -5.79 -11.72
N LEU A 169 16.33 -4.92 -11.21
CA LEU A 169 15.60 -5.10 -9.96
C LEU A 169 14.36 -6.00 -10.10
N ARG A 170 13.91 -6.28 -11.33
CA ARG A 170 12.69 -7.06 -11.56
C ARG A 170 12.73 -8.46 -10.94
N PRO A 171 13.79 -9.25 -11.05
CA PRO A 171 13.83 -10.57 -10.41
C PRO A 171 13.70 -10.51 -8.87
N GLN A 172 14.29 -9.49 -8.23
CA GLN A 172 14.19 -9.32 -6.78
C GLN A 172 12.77 -8.90 -6.37
N PHE A 173 12.13 -8.02 -7.14
CA PHE A 173 10.73 -7.64 -6.94
C PHE A 173 9.80 -8.86 -7.06
N ASP A 174 9.91 -9.61 -8.15
CA ASP A 174 9.08 -10.80 -8.39
C ASP A 174 9.29 -11.87 -7.30
N ALA A 175 10.52 -12.07 -6.84
CA ALA A 175 10.82 -12.98 -5.73
C ALA A 175 10.16 -12.54 -4.41
N ALA A 176 10.11 -11.24 -4.12
CA ALA A 176 9.43 -10.72 -2.94
C ALA A 176 7.91 -10.93 -3.02
N ILE A 177 7.30 -10.71 -4.19
CA ILE A 177 5.87 -11.00 -4.37
C ILE A 177 5.56 -12.50 -4.25
N ALA A 178 6.42 -13.36 -4.81
CA ALA A 178 6.29 -14.82 -4.66
C ALA A 178 6.44 -15.28 -3.21
N ALA A 179 7.33 -14.64 -2.43
CA ALA A 179 7.46 -14.91 -0.99
C ALA A 179 6.20 -14.48 -0.22
N ALA A 180 5.59 -13.34 -0.58
CA ALA A 180 4.32 -12.90 0.02
C ALA A 180 3.19 -13.92 -0.21
N ALA A 181 3.13 -14.52 -1.40
CA ALA A 181 2.14 -15.56 -1.74
C ALA A 181 2.26 -16.84 -0.88
N GLN A 182 3.44 -17.10 -0.31
CA GLN A 182 3.66 -18.25 0.57
C GLN A 182 3.33 -17.96 2.05
N LEU A 183 3.20 -16.69 2.41
CA LEU A 183 2.88 -16.25 3.76
C LEU A 183 1.38 -15.99 3.97
N GLY A 184 0.65 -15.75 2.92
CA GLY A 184 -0.80 -15.54 2.90
C GLY A 184 -1.54 -16.74 2.38
#